data_0d9288fd52687106ad9d33d12505d03a
#
_entry.id   0d9288fd52687106ad9d33d12505d03a
#
_cell.length_a   1.000
_cell.length_b   1.000
_cell.length_c   1.000
_cell.angle_alpha   90.00
_cell.angle_beta   90.00
_cell.angle_gamma   90.00
#
_symmetry.space_group_name_H-M   'P 1'
#
loop_
_entity.id
_entity.type
_entity.pdbx_description
1 polymer ?
#
loop_
_entity_poly.entity_id
_entity_poly.type
_entity_poly.pdbx_seq_one_letter_code
_entity_poly.pdbx_strand_id
1 'polypeptide(L)'
;SFAKTLDEIDADRIGVWGISYSGGHAICVAGLDTRVKFALSVVPVVDGFPTMRRCHGERKFAAIQKLILDDREARQRGEPSQMIAMATTDPDNEISSWPFPHVCTIFQDIKEREAPNHIHENTLESVELLMQYDVMPYAKRLYETPYMMAIAKGDNITSSDLEIDVFNAVPCPNKKLAIVEGVDHMSLYSNNEHLEKVSSAQATWLRDLLFGPDALLAQAAE
;
A
#
# COMPACT_ATOMS: atom_id res chain seq x y z
N SER A 1 -17.36 8.54 5.70
CA SER A 1 -18.65 9.20 6.01
C SER A 1 -19.78 8.71 5.09
N PHE A 2 -19.59 8.70 3.76
CA PHE A 2 -20.64 8.30 2.81
C PHE A 2 -21.17 6.88 3.07
N ALA A 3 -20.30 5.88 3.27
CA ALA A 3 -20.74 4.50 3.53
C ALA A 3 -21.72 4.38 4.72
N LYS A 4 -21.59 5.25 5.72
CA LYS A 4 -22.51 5.26 6.89
C LYS A 4 -23.93 5.77 6.59
N THR A 5 -24.15 6.36 5.42
CA THR A 5 -25.47 6.86 4.98
C THR A 5 -26.23 5.87 4.11
N LEU A 6 -25.63 4.70 3.84
CA LEU A 6 -26.24 3.64 3.04
C LEU A 6 -26.94 2.63 3.97
N ASP A 7 -28.21 2.36 3.71
CA ASP A 7 -29.04 1.47 4.54
C ASP A 7 -28.55 0.02 4.51
N GLU A 8 -27.85 -0.39 3.44
CA GLU A 8 -27.30 -1.73 3.27
C GLU A 8 -25.98 -1.95 4.03
N ILE A 9 -25.39 -0.88 4.59
CA ILE A 9 -24.08 -0.94 5.26
C ILE A 9 -24.26 -0.91 6.78
N ASP A 10 -23.71 -1.92 7.44
CA ASP A 10 -23.57 -1.89 8.90
C ASP A 10 -22.48 -0.87 9.30
N ALA A 11 -22.93 0.28 9.81
CA ALA A 11 -22.06 1.38 10.18
C ALA A 11 -21.03 1.02 11.30
N ASP A 12 -21.31 -0.03 12.07
CA ASP A 12 -20.44 -0.51 13.15
C ASP A 12 -19.44 -1.58 12.71
N ARG A 13 -19.43 -1.93 11.41
CA ARG A 13 -18.52 -2.91 10.80
C ARG A 13 -17.74 -2.36 9.62
N ILE A 14 -17.54 -1.05 9.53
CA ILE A 14 -16.77 -0.43 8.45
C ILE A 14 -15.27 -0.45 8.81
N GLY A 15 -14.50 -1.17 8.02
CA GLY A 15 -13.03 -1.16 8.07
C GLY A 15 -12.41 -0.51 6.83
N VAL A 16 -11.09 -0.46 6.81
CA VAL A 16 -10.30 0.00 5.65
C VAL A 16 -9.28 -1.05 5.25
N TRP A 17 -9.11 -1.22 3.95
CA TRP A 17 -8.15 -2.16 3.37
C TRP A 17 -7.34 -1.45 2.28
N GLY A 18 -6.08 -1.83 2.13
CA GLY A 18 -5.24 -1.35 1.04
C GLY A 18 -4.03 -2.24 0.78
N ILE A 19 -3.52 -2.16 -0.44
CA ILE A 19 -2.30 -2.83 -0.88
C ILE A 19 -1.28 -1.78 -1.34
N SER A 20 0.01 -2.01 -1.10
CA SER A 20 1.10 -1.13 -1.50
C SER A 20 0.89 0.30 -0.97
N TYR A 21 0.88 1.32 -1.81
CA TYR A 21 0.66 2.70 -1.39
C TYR A 21 -0.67 2.88 -0.66
N SER A 22 -1.76 2.27 -1.16
CA SER A 22 -3.05 2.31 -0.45
C SER A 22 -3.04 1.53 0.88
N GLY A 23 -2.14 0.56 1.05
CA GLY A 23 -1.92 -0.11 2.33
C GLY A 23 -1.44 0.86 3.42
N GLY A 24 -0.53 1.76 3.06
CA GLY A 24 -0.12 2.84 3.94
C GLY A 24 -1.24 3.86 4.19
N HIS A 25 -2.02 4.21 3.15
CA HIS A 25 -3.20 5.09 3.33
C HIS A 25 -4.24 4.48 4.29
N ALA A 26 -4.43 3.15 4.29
CA ALA A 26 -5.31 2.49 5.26
C ALA A 26 -4.85 2.74 6.70
N ILE A 27 -3.54 2.73 6.96
CA ILE A 27 -2.97 3.08 8.27
C ILE A 27 -3.27 4.55 8.61
N CYS A 28 -3.05 5.48 7.67
CA CYS A 28 -3.32 6.90 7.87
C CYS A 28 -4.80 7.16 8.19
N VAL A 29 -5.71 6.58 7.41
CA VAL A 29 -7.15 6.75 7.60
C VAL A 29 -7.57 6.20 8.96
N ALA A 30 -7.11 5.00 9.33
CA ALA A 30 -7.44 4.40 10.62
C ALA A 30 -6.85 5.20 11.81
N GLY A 31 -5.67 5.79 11.65
CA GLY A 31 -5.04 6.64 12.67
C GLY A 31 -5.67 8.03 12.81
N LEU A 32 -6.51 8.45 11.86
CA LEU A 32 -7.19 9.74 11.86
C LEU A 32 -8.69 9.65 12.17
N ASP A 33 -9.35 8.56 11.79
CA ASP A 33 -10.80 8.39 11.91
C ASP A 33 -11.13 7.23 12.85
N THR A 34 -11.50 7.55 14.08
CA THR A 34 -11.87 6.58 15.14
C THR A 34 -13.14 5.77 14.83
N ARG A 35 -13.88 6.12 13.76
CA ARG A 35 -15.02 5.34 13.28
C ARG A 35 -14.61 4.09 12.51
N VAL A 36 -13.35 4.01 12.06
CA VAL A 36 -12.79 2.81 11.43
C VAL A 36 -12.69 1.70 12.46
N LYS A 37 -13.34 0.57 12.20
CA LYS A 37 -13.46 -0.54 13.15
C LYS A 37 -12.32 -1.55 13.06
N PHE A 38 -11.65 -1.62 11.91
CA PHE A 38 -10.44 -2.42 11.69
C PHE A 38 -9.69 -1.91 10.46
N ALA A 39 -8.40 -2.19 10.40
CA ALA A 39 -7.58 -1.85 9.25
C ALA A 39 -6.73 -3.04 8.81
N LEU A 40 -6.59 -3.19 7.48
CA LEU A 40 -5.75 -4.20 6.85
C LEU A 40 -4.83 -3.55 5.83
N SER A 41 -3.56 -3.94 5.86
CA SER A 41 -2.55 -3.52 4.89
C SER A 41 -1.86 -4.73 4.28
N VAL A 42 -1.61 -4.66 2.99
CA VAL A 42 -0.82 -5.65 2.25
C VAL A 42 0.38 -4.94 1.63
N VAL A 43 1.58 -5.40 1.93
CA VAL A 43 2.86 -4.83 1.45
C VAL A 43 2.85 -3.30 1.40
N PRO A 44 2.56 -2.61 2.52
CA PRO A 44 2.31 -1.18 2.50
C PRO A 44 3.56 -0.35 2.22
N VAL A 45 3.45 0.69 1.41
CA VAL A 45 4.43 1.78 1.42
C VAL A 45 4.25 2.54 2.73
N VAL A 46 5.24 2.53 3.59
CA VAL A 46 5.14 3.10 4.94
C VAL A 46 5.98 4.35 5.16
N ASP A 47 7.08 4.49 4.40
CA ASP A 47 7.93 5.67 4.38
C ASP A 47 8.46 5.88 2.96
N GLY A 48 8.06 6.97 2.35
CA GLY A 48 8.34 7.22 0.94
C GLY A 48 9.80 7.58 0.67
N PHE A 49 10.46 8.34 1.54
CA PHE A 49 11.83 8.77 1.29
C PHE A 49 12.82 7.61 1.25
N PRO A 50 12.95 6.74 2.26
CA PRO A 50 13.84 5.60 2.20
C PRO A 50 13.41 4.58 1.15
N THR A 51 12.11 4.39 0.91
CA THR A 51 11.60 3.53 -0.15
C THR A 51 12.12 3.99 -1.51
N MET A 52 11.91 5.25 -1.87
CA MET A 52 12.33 5.80 -3.15
C MET A 52 13.86 5.81 -3.30
N ARG A 53 14.59 6.11 -2.23
CA ARG A 53 16.06 6.07 -2.24
C ARG A 53 16.60 4.66 -2.47
N ARG A 54 16.02 3.64 -1.82
CA ARG A 54 16.40 2.23 -2.03
C ARG A 54 16.09 1.75 -3.45
N CYS A 55 14.91 2.09 -3.97
CA CYS A 55 14.49 1.71 -5.32
C CYS A 55 15.40 2.28 -6.40
N HIS A 56 15.81 3.54 -6.27
CA HIS A 56 16.56 4.24 -7.31
C HIS A 56 18.09 4.13 -7.16
N GLY A 57 18.59 3.83 -5.96
CA GLY A 57 20.01 3.98 -5.64
C GLY A 57 20.47 5.44 -5.69
N GLU A 58 21.61 5.75 -5.13
CA GLU A 58 22.07 7.13 -4.88
C GLU A 58 22.04 8.04 -6.12
N ARG A 59 22.55 7.54 -7.26
CA ARG A 59 22.69 8.37 -8.47
C ARG A 59 21.35 8.71 -9.10
N LYS A 60 20.44 7.74 -9.25
CA LYS A 60 19.11 7.95 -9.84
C LYS A 60 18.21 8.69 -8.86
N PHE A 61 18.36 8.46 -7.57
CA PHE A 61 17.65 9.20 -6.55
C PHE A 61 17.99 10.69 -6.57
N ALA A 62 19.26 11.05 -6.69
CA ALA A 62 19.67 12.45 -6.86
C ALA A 62 19.09 13.09 -8.14
N ALA A 63 19.03 12.31 -9.23
CA ALA A 63 18.45 12.79 -10.47
C ALA A 63 16.93 13.04 -10.38
N ILE A 64 16.16 12.14 -9.76
CA ILE A 64 14.72 12.34 -9.57
C ILE A 64 14.43 13.49 -8.60
N GLN A 65 15.24 13.67 -7.55
CA GLN A 65 15.13 14.82 -6.66
C GLN A 65 15.32 16.14 -7.42
N LYS A 66 16.29 16.20 -8.35
CA LYS A 66 16.45 17.39 -9.20
C LYS A 66 15.24 17.66 -10.05
N LEU A 67 14.67 16.63 -10.71
CA LEU A 67 13.45 16.79 -11.51
C LEU A 67 12.28 17.32 -10.68
N ILE A 68 12.13 16.83 -9.44
CA ILE A 68 11.09 17.31 -8.52
C ILE A 68 11.28 18.78 -8.17
N LEU A 69 12.51 19.23 -7.93
CA LEU A 69 12.80 20.64 -7.63
C LEU A 69 12.49 21.52 -8.84
N ASP A 70 12.91 21.14 -10.02
CA ASP A 70 12.66 21.86 -11.26
C ASP A 70 11.13 21.96 -11.53
N ASP A 71 10.39 20.86 -11.33
CA ASP A 71 8.93 20.80 -11.44
C ASP A 71 8.22 21.70 -10.40
N ARG A 72 8.69 21.70 -9.15
CA ARG A 72 8.16 22.56 -8.10
C ARG A 72 8.29 24.04 -8.46
N GLU A 73 9.44 24.44 -9.01
CA GLU A 73 9.64 25.80 -9.48
C GLU A 73 8.72 26.15 -10.66
N ALA A 74 8.50 25.22 -11.59
CA ALA A 74 7.59 25.38 -12.71
C ALA A 74 6.13 25.56 -12.22
N ARG A 75 5.67 24.72 -11.29
CA ARG A 75 4.34 24.85 -10.67
C ARG A 75 4.15 26.18 -9.94
N GLN A 76 5.19 26.72 -9.30
CA GLN A 76 5.13 28.05 -8.68
C GLN A 76 4.95 29.18 -9.71
N ARG A 77 5.33 28.96 -10.96
CA ARG A 77 5.06 29.89 -12.09
C ARG A 77 3.68 29.66 -12.73
N GLY A 78 2.88 28.71 -12.22
CA GLY A 78 1.55 28.39 -12.73
C GLY A 78 1.55 27.32 -13.84
N GLU A 79 2.65 26.64 -14.06
CA GLU A 79 2.74 25.53 -15.03
C GLU A 79 2.15 24.25 -14.39
N PRO A 80 1.57 23.32 -15.16
CA PRO A 80 1.17 22.02 -14.65
C PRO A 80 2.40 21.19 -14.28
N SER A 81 2.23 20.26 -13.30
CA SER A 81 3.29 19.31 -12.98
C SER A 81 3.63 18.42 -14.19
N GLN A 82 4.91 18.17 -14.41
CA GLN A 82 5.38 17.27 -15.46
C GLN A 82 4.97 15.83 -15.18
N MET A 83 4.67 15.10 -16.26
CA MET A 83 4.43 13.67 -16.21
C MET A 83 5.74 12.90 -16.26
N ILE A 84 5.81 11.80 -15.50
CA ILE A 84 6.90 10.84 -15.51
C ILE A 84 6.34 9.43 -15.66
N ALA A 85 7.03 8.55 -16.36
CA ALA A 85 6.61 7.15 -16.46
C ALA A 85 6.41 6.52 -15.06
N MET A 86 5.33 5.79 -14.88
CA MET A 86 5.09 5.08 -13.63
C MET A 86 6.17 4.03 -13.38
N ALA A 87 6.50 3.25 -14.41
CA ALA A 87 7.62 2.30 -14.38
C ALA A 87 8.24 2.22 -15.77
N THR A 88 9.47 1.70 -15.86
CA THR A 88 10.21 1.56 -17.13
C THR A 88 10.81 0.17 -17.26
N THR A 89 10.96 -0.29 -18.50
CA THR A 89 11.72 -1.50 -18.85
C THR A 89 13.22 -1.23 -19.03
N ASP A 90 13.62 0.05 -19.11
CA ASP A 90 15.03 0.48 -19.24
C ASP A 90 15.44 1.43 -18.10
N PRO A 91 15.56 0.93 -16.86
CA PRO A 91 15.88 1.77 -15.70
C PRO A 91 17.32 2.34 -15.75
N ASP A 92 18.19 1.86 -16.63
CA ASP A 92 19.53 2.41 -16.77
C ASP A 92 19.55 3.74 -17.51
N ASN A 93 18.69 3.90 -18.51
CA ASN A 93 18.63 5.10 -19.35
C ASN A 93 17.45 6.01 -19.03
N GLU A 94 16.39 5.50 -18.43
CA GLU A 94 15.16 6.24 -18.13
C GLU A 94 14.98 6.47 -16.63
N ILE A 95 14.31 7.57 -16.27
CA ILE A 95 13.85 7.83 -14.89
C ILE A 95 12.33 7.61 -14.88
N SER A 96 11.89 6.79 -13.93
CA SER A 96 10.46 6.53 -13.68
C SER A 96 10.17 6.57 -12.19
N SER A 97 8.91 6.58 -11.80
CA SER A 97 8.53 6.52 -10.38
C SER A 97 9.01 5.22 -9.73
N TRP A 98 8.89 4.09 -10.44
CA TRP A 98 9.32 2.77 -9.98
C TRP A 98 10.28 2.16 -11.02
N PRO A 99 11.60 2.17 -10.76
CA PRO A 99 12.60 1.78 -11.76
C PRO A 99 12.77 0.25 -11.87
N PHE A 100 11.67 -0.47 -12.02
CA PHE A 100 11.65 -1.92 -12.07
C PHE A 100 10.98 -2.44 -13.35
N PRO A 101 11.71 -3.14 -14.25
CA PRO A 101 11.15 -3.67 -15.50
C PRO A 101 9.92 -4.56 -15.30
N HIS A 102 9.93 -5.42 -14.27
CA HIS A 102 8.81 -6.31 -13.98
C HIS A 102 7.55 -5.56 -13.53
N VAL A 103 7.68 -4.42 -12.82
CA VAL A 103 6.55 -3.54 -12.48
C VAL A 103 5.91 -3.01 -13.76
N CYS A 104 6.72 -2.51 -14.70
CA CYS A 104 6.23 -2.03 -15.98
C CYS A 104 5.46 -3.11 -16.75
N THR A 105 6.04 -4.31 -16.89
CA THR A 105 5.42 -5.42 -17.62
C THR A 105 4.11 -5.86 -17.00
N ILE A 106 4.06 -6.03 -15.68
CA ILE A 106 2.85 -6.49 -14.98
C ILE A 106 1.72 -5.46 -15.10
N PHE A 107 2.00 -4.16 -14.92
CA PHE A 107 0.95 -3.15 -15.06
C PHE A 107 0.49 -2.93 -16.49
N GLN A 108 1.34 -3.14 -17.48
CA GLN A 108 0.93 -3.16 -18.89
C GLN A 108 -0.01 -4.34 -19.17
N ASP A 109 0.31 -5.53 -18.68
CA ASP A 109 -0.53 -6.71 -18.81
C ASP A 109 -1.89 -6.54 -18.09
N ILE A 110 -1.91 -5.96 -16.88
CA ILE A 110 -3.14 -5.62 -16.16
C ILE A 110 -3.97 -4.59 -16.96
N LYS A 111 -3.31 -3.58 -17.55
CA LYS A 111 -3.98 -2.59 -18.39
C LYS A 111 -4.69 -3.23 -19.56
N GLU A 112 -4.03 -4.15 -20.26
CA GLU A 112 -4.60 -4.82 -21.41
C GLU A 112 -5.78 -5.73 -21.06
N ARG A 113 -5.71 -6.44 -19.95
CA ARG A 113 -6.71 -7.44 -19.58
C ARG A 113 -7.86 -6.91 -18.71
N GLU A 114 -7.58 -6.00 -17.78
CA GLU A 114 -8.50 -5.72 -16.68
C GLU A 114 -8.74 -4.21 -16.47
N ALA A 115 -7.77 -3.35 -16.80
CA ALA A 115 -7.82 -1.93 -16.49
C ALA A 115 -7.51 -1.04 -17.70
N PRO A 116 -8.33 -1.03 -18.76
CA PRO A 116 -8.02 -0.32 -20.03
C PRO A 116 -7.85 1.19 -19.85
N ASN A 117 -8.39 1.76 -18.78
CA ASN A 117 -8.24 3.19 -18.46
C ASN A 117 -6.97 3.53 -17.66
N HIS A 118 -6.12 2.53 -17.35
CA HIS A 118 -4.88 2.78 -16.63
C HIS A 118 -3.93 3.65 -17.46
N ILE A 119 -3.49 4.76 -16.87
CA ILE A 119 -2.45 5.64 -17.43
C ILE A 119 -1.14 5.26 -16.78
N HIS A 120 -0.14 4.86 -17.58
CA HIS A 120 1.15 4.39 -17.09
C HIS A 120 2.11 5.56 -16.82
N GLU A 121 1.58 6.63 -16.22
CA GLU A 121 2.31 7.87 -15.89
C GLU A 121 1.86 8.40 -14.54
N ASN A 122 2.74 9.15 -13.88
CA ASN A 122 2.48 9.90 -12.66
C ASN A 122 2.94 11.34 -12.86
N THR A 123 2.41 12.28 -12.08
CA THR A 123 3.00 13.61 -11.97
C THR A 123 4.24 13.59 -11.08
N LEU A 124 5.23 14.44 -11.36
CA LEU A 124 6.37 14.64 -10.46
C LEU A 124 5.91 15.15 -9.08
N GLU A 125 4.83 15.91 -9.02
CA GLU A 125 4.19 16.31 -7.75
C GLU A 125 3.74 15.11 -6.93
N SER A 126 3.14 14.09 -7.55
CA SER A 126 2.76 12.85 -6.85
C SER A 126 3.99 12.10 -6.30
N VAL A 127 5.10 12.10 -7.03
CA VAL A 127 6.36 11.51 -6.57
C VAL A 127 6.97 12.33 -5.42
N GLU A 128 6.88 13.65 -5.48
CA GLU A 128 7.29 14.54 -4.40
C GLU A 128 6.48 14.26 -3.12
N LEU A 129 5.15 14.18 -3.23
CA LEU A 129 4.27 13.89 -2.11
C LEU A 129 4.53 12.49 -1.54
N LEU A 130 4.86 11.50 -2.39
CA LEU A 130 5.28 10.19 -1.95
C LEU A 130 6.56 10.26 -1.11
N MET A 131 7.56 11.06 -1.51
CA MET A 131 8.80 11.22 -0.73
C MET A 131 8.61 11.93 0.62
N GLN A 132 7.52 12.69 0.78
CA GLN A 132 7.16 13.35 2.05
C GLN A 132 6.28 12.47 2.94
N TYR A 133 5.86 11.32 2.44
CA TYR A 133 4.90 10.44 3.08
C TYR A 133 5.56 9.55 4.14
N ASP A 134 5.02 9.59 5.36
CA ASP A 134 5.41 8.76 6.49
C ASP A 134 4.17 8.35 7.28
N VAL A 135 3.93 7.04 7.44
CA VAL A 135 2.77 6.53 8.18
C VAL A 135 3.04 6.31 9.67
N MET A 136 4.29 6.37 10.10
CA MET A 136 4.67 6.09 11.49
C MET A 136 3.89 6.93 12.52
N PRO A 137 3.66 8.25 12.32
CA PRO A 137 2.85 9.05 13.24
C PRO A 137 1.40 8.55 13.37
N TYR A 138 0.83 8.00 12.30
CA TYR A 138 -0.55 7.48 12.27
C TYR A 138 -0.64 6.08 12.87
N ALA A 139 0.32 5.21 12.58
CA ALA A 139 0.42 3.88 13.18
C ALA A 139 0.42 3.93 14.72
N LYS A 140 1.15 4.87 15.29
CA LYS A 140 1.20 5.12 16.74
C LYS A 140 -0.12 5.57 17.37
N ARG A 141 -1.14 5.91 16.56
CA ARG A 141 -2.49 6.31 17.02
C ARG A 141 -3.50 5.18 16.99
N LEU A 142 -3.14 4.01 16.49
CA LEU A 142 -4.01 2.83 16.45
C LEU A 142 -4.05 2.14 17.83
N TYR A 143 -4.66 2.79 18.81
CA TYR A 143 -4.74 2.26 20.19
C TYR A 143 -5.79 1.16 20.33
N GLU A 144 -6.96 1.35 19.72
CA GLU A 144 -8.12 0.46 19.86
C GLU A 144 -8.53 -0.20 18.54
N THR A 145 -8.06 0.35 17.40
CA THR A 145 -8.40 -0.18 16.07
C THR A 145 -7.60 -1.45 15.78
N PRO A 146 -8.26 -2.63 15.71
CA PRO A 146 -7.62 -3.87 15.32
C PRO A 146 -6.92 -3.72 13.98
N TYR A 147 -5.72 -4.27 13.87
CA TYR A 147 -4.88 -4.08 12.71
C TYR A 147 -4.22 -5.37 12.23
N MET A 148 -4.33 -5.64 10.94
CA MET A 148 -3.58 -6.72 10.31
C MET A 148 -2.70 -6.20 9.19
N MET A 149 -1.43 -6.60 9.19
CA MET A 149 -0.48 -6.36 8.12
C MET A 149 -0.04 -7.68 7.51
N ALA A 150 -0.09 -7.78 6.19
CA ALA A 150 0.53 -8.87 5.44
C ALA A 150 1.74 -8.31 4.68
N ILE A 151 2.91 -8.93 4.87
CA ILE A 151 4.15 -8.57 4.20
C ILE A 151 4.67 -9.71 3.35
N ALA A 152 5.28 -9.39 2.22
CA ALA A 152 6.00 -10.32 1.38
C ALA A 152 7.47 -10.36 1.82
N LYS A 153 7.98 -11.54 2.20
CA LYS A 153 9.37 -11.66 2.67
C LYS A 153 10.41 -11.27 1.61
N GLY A 154 10.05 -11.42 0.33
CA GLY A 154 10.90 -11.06 -0.81
C GLY A 154 10.61 -9.66 -1.38
N ASP A 155 9.93 -8.79 -0.63
CA ASP A 155 9.58 -7.46 -1.11
C ASP A 155 10.82 -6.61 -1.34
N ASN A 156 11.04 -6.23 -2.59
CA ASN A 156 12.13 -5.38 -3.04
C ASN A 156 11.69 -3.95 -3.38
N ILE A 157 10.40 -3.64 -3.18
CA ILE A 157 9.81 -2.32 -3.47
C ILE A 157 9.56 -1.55 -2.18
N THR A 158 8.76 -2.10 -1.26
CA THR A 158 8.35 -1.40 -0.02
C THR A 158 9.28 -1.66 1.16
N SER A 159 10.06 -2.73 1.10
CA SER A 159 11.06 -3.14 2.11
C SER A 159 10.43 -3.61 3.43
N SER A 160 10.45 -4.92 3.65
CA SER A 160 9.81 -5.57 4.79
C SER A 160 10.32 -5.11 6.17
N ASP A 161 11.56 -4.61 6.26
CA ASP A 161 12.11 -4.03 7.50
C ASP A 161 11.37 -2.76 7.92
N LEU A 162 11.08 -1.86 6.98
CA LEU A 162 10.30 -0.64 7.25
C LEU A 162 8.85 -0.98 7.66
N GLU A 163 8.25 -1.97 7.01
CA GLU A 163 6.91 -2.45 7.32
C GLU A 163 6.83 -3.05 8.72
N ILE A 164 7.81 -3.86 9.11
CA ILE A 164 7.92 -4.46 10.46
C ILE A 164 8.08 -3.38 11.52
N ASP A 165 8.88 -2.36 11.28
CA ASP A 165 9.08 -1.26 12.23
C ASP A 165 7.77 -0.51 12.49
N VAL A 166 7.00 -0.25 11.43
CA VAL A 166 5.67 0.37 11.57
C VAL A 166 4.69 -0.57 12.28
N PHE A 167 4.66 -1.86 11.94
CA PHE A 167 3.81 -2.82 12.64
C PHE A 167 4.11 -2.89 14.13
N ASN A 168 5.38 -2.90 14.49
CA ASN A 168 5.82 -2.93 15.90
C ASN A 168 5.37 -1.67 16.64
N ALA A 169 5.31 -0.51 15.99
CA ALA A 169 4.91 0.76 16.57
C ALA A 169 3.40 0.88 16.82
N VAL A 170 2.56 0.02 16.21
CA VAL A 170 1.12 -0.01 16.47
C VAL A 170 0.85 -0.45 17.90
N PRO A 171 0.20 0.37 18.75
CA PRO A 171 -0.01 0.06 20.17
C PRO A 171 -1.18 -0.91 20.42
N CYS A 172 -2.13 -1.04 19.49
CA CYS A 172 -3.29 -1.91 19.67
C CYS A 172 -2.84 -3.36 19.93
N PRO A 173 -3.31 -4.00 21.03
CA PRO A 173 -2.97 -5.38 21.35
C PRO A 173 -3.58 -6.39 20.37
N ASN A 174 -4.73 -6.06 19.76
CA ASN A 174 -5.35 -6.89 18.74
C ASN A 174 -4.76 -6.57 17.35
N LYS A 175 -3.49 -6.97 17.16
CA LYS A 175 -2.82 -6.84 15.88
C LYS A 175 -2.20 -8.15 15.43
N LYS A 176 -2.14 -8.36 14.10
CA LYS A 176 -1.59 -9.57 13.49
C LYS A 176 -0.65 -9.22 12.33
N LEU A 177 0.55 -9.78 12.35
CA LEU A 177 1.48 -9.76 11.23
C LEU A 177 1.41 -11.11 10.52
N ALA A 178 1.18 -11.10 9.21
CA ALA A 178 1.31 -12.27 8.34
C ALA A 178 2.53 -12.08 7.43
N ILE A 179 3.54 -12.92 7.60
CA ILE A 179 4.73 -12.92 6.73
C ILE A 179 4.54 -14.04 5.71
N VAL A 180 4.50 -13.69 4.43
CA VAL A 180 4.31 -14.64 3.33
C VAL A 180 5.66 -14.89 2.67
N GLU A 181 6.15 -16.14 2.81
CA GLU A 181 7.43 -16.54 2.24
C GLU A 181 7.30 -16.93 0.76
N GLY A 182 8.37 -16.68 -0.01
CA GLY A 182 8.42 -16.98 -1.44
C GLY A 182 7.53 -16.08 -2.30
N VAL A 183 7.12 -14.94 -1.76
CA VAL A 183 6.28 -13.93 -2.40
C VAL A 183 7.06 -12.63 -2.46
N ASP A 184 7.02 -11.95 -3.60
CA ASP A 184 7.49 -10.59 -3.78
C ASP A 184 6.31 -9.62 -3.96
N HIS A 185 6.59 -8.33 -3.98
CA HIS A 185 5.57 -7.29 -4.08
C HIS A 185 4.63 -7.49 -5.28
N MET A 186 5.21 -7.66 -6.46
CA MET A 186 4.44 -7.70 -7.71
C MET A 186 3.73 -9.03 -7.95
N SER A 187 4.17 -10.11 -7.31
CA SER A 187 3.46 -11.38 -7.38
C SER A 187 2.07 -11.33 -6.72
N LEU A 188 1.85 -10.37 -5.81
CA LEU A 188 0.52 -10.09 -5.23
C LEU A 188 -0.43 -9.36 -6.20
N TYR A 189 0.03 -8.96 -7.37
CA TYR A 189 -0.80 -8.39 -8.44
C TYR A 189 -1.00 -9.36 -9.61
N SER A 190 -0.20 -10.41 -9.71
CA SER A 190 -0.12 -11.25 -10.91
C SER A 190 -0.22 -12.76 -10.66
N ASN A 191 -0.11 -13.21 -9.42
CA ASN A 191 -0.13 -14.64 -9.07
C ASN A 191 -1.30 -14.95 -8.11
N ASN A 192 -2.30 -15.67 -8.61
CA ASN A 192 -3.50 -16.00 -7.84
C ASN A 192 -3.21 -16.87 -6.61
N GLU A 193 -2.21 -17.77 -6.65
CA GLU A 193 -1.83 -18.60 -5.49
C GLU A 193 -1.28 -17.73 -4.35
N HIS A 194 -0.48 -16.70 -4.69
CA HIS A 194 0.04 -15.76 -3.70
C HIS A 194 -1.06 -14.85 -3.13
N LEU A 195 -1.96 -14.38 -3.99
CA LEU A 195 -3.16 -13.64 -3.56
C LEU A 195 -4.01 -14.46 -2.61
N GLU A 196 -4.26 -15.74 -2.92
CA GLU A 196 -5.05 -16.64 -2.10
C GLU A 196 -4.45 -16.85 -0.71
N LYS A 197 -3.12 -17.00 -0.61
CA LYS A 197 -2.44 -17.12 0.69
C LYS A 197 -2.69 -15.91 1.58
N VAL A 198 -2.61 -14.70 1.01
CA VAL A 198 -2.84 -13.45 1.76
C VAL A 198 -4.31 -13.25 2.09
N SER A 199 -5.19 -13.40 1.09
CA SER A 199 -6.64 -13.18 1.26
C SER A 199 -7.25 -14.17 2.24
N SER A 200 -6.85 -15.45 2.20
CA SER A 200 -7.30 -16.46 3.17
C SER A 200 -6.86 -16.13 4.60
N ALA A 201 -5.64 -15.63 4.78
CA ALA A 201 -5.16 -15.21 6.10
C ALA A 201 -5.96 -13.99 6.63
N GLN A 202 -6.27 -13.03 5.74
CA GLN A 202 -7.06 -11.85 6.07
C GLN A 202 -8.52 -12.21 6.36
N ALA A 203 -9.14 -13.03 5.51
CA ALA A 203 -10.53 -13.48 5.70
C ALA A 203 -10.70 -14.24 7.02
N THR A 204 -9.74 -15.11 7.36
CA THR A 204 -9.75 -15.82 8.64
C THR A 204 -9.67 -14.86 9.81
N TRP A 205 -8.74 -13.92 9.79
CA TRP A 205 -8.60 -12.93 10.85
C TRP A 205 -9.84 -12.04 10.99
N LEU A 206 -10.40 -11.57 9.87
CA LEU A 206 -11.64 -10.76 9.87
C LEU A 206 -12.84 -11.51 10.43
N ARG A 207 -13.02 -12.76 10.02
CA ARG A 207 -14.10 -13.59 10.55
C ARG A 207 -13.97 -13.76 12.05
N ASP A 208 -12.78 -14.09 12.55
CA ASP A 208 -12.55 -14.28 13.98
C ASP A 208 -12.75 -12.97 14.75
N LEU A 209 -12.38 -11.82 14.16
CA LEU A 209 -12.58 -10.50 14.72
C LEU A 209 -14.07 -10.12 14.81
N LEU A 210 -14.83 -10.36 13.75
CA LEU A 210 -16.22 -9.87 13.61
C LEU A 210 -17.26 -10.83 14.20
N PHE A 211 -16.98 -12.11 14.23
CA PHE A 211 -17.96 -13.15 14.61
C PHE A 211 -17.49 -14.08 15.72
N GLY A 212 -16.22 -13.96 16.14
CA GLY A 212 -15.57 -14.84 17.11
C GLY A 212 -14.96 -16.09 16.46
N PRO A 213 -14.01 -16.75 17.15
CA PRO A 213 -13.25 -17.89 16.64
C PRO A 213 -14.10 -19.13 16.34
N ASP A 214 -15.27 -19.29 16.95
CA ASP A 214 -16.15 -20.45 16.80
C ASP A 214 -17.23 -20.26 15.72
N ALA A 215 -17.20 -19.16 14.96
CA ALA A 215 -18.22 -18.85 13.97
C ALA A 215 -18.39 -19.93 12.86
N LEU A 216 -17.33 -20.65 12.50
CA LEU A 216 -17.41 -21.77 11.55
C LEU A 216 -18.11 -23.02 12.12
N LEU A 217 -17.98 -23.27 13.42
CA LEU A 217 -18.60 -24.45 14.04
C LEU A 217 -20.12 -24.28 14.11
N ALA A 218 -20.59 -23.04 14.26
CA ALA A 218 -22.02 -22.73 14.25
C ALA A 218 -22.67 -22.90 12.85
N GLN A 219 -21.97 -22.48 11.79
CA GLN A 219 -22.48 -22.61 10.41
C GLN A 219 -22.46 -24.05 9.86
N ALA A 220 -21.60 -24.92 10.39
CA ALA A 220 -21.55 -26.34 10.00
C ALA A 220 -22.59 -27.21 10.71
N ALA A 221 -23.32 -26.63 11.68
CA ALA A 221 -24.35 -27.31 12.47
C ALA A 221 -25.80 -26.99 12.01
N GLU A 222 -25.95 -26.05 11.07
CA GLU A 222 -27.21 -25.76 10.35
C GLU A 222 -27.24 -26.44 8.98
#